data_1cc93269547332b71374de81b232e7ca
#
_entry.id   1cc93269547332b71374de81b232e7ca
#
_cell.length_a   1.000
_cell.length_b   1.000
_cell.length_c   1.000
_cell.angle_alpha   90.00
_cell.angle_beta   90.00
_cell.angle_gamma   90.00
#
_symmetry.space_group_name_H-M   'P 1'
#
loop_
_entity.id
_entity.type
_entity.pdbx_description
1 polymer ?
#
loop_
_entity_poly.entity_id
_entity_poly.type
_entity_poly.pdbx_seq_one_letter_code
_entity_poly.pdbx_strand_id
1 'polypeptide(L)'
;MAANNEDAANYLAADEQFEDEAYDSPSPTTSTSYATSIQSYIREGVEENGRKYPSYGRNLYGLPIDEEEQERNEVQHTKFKLIIGDRLHLAPVRQLPSNILDLGTGSGIWAIEAADKYESAIVTGVDIAPVQPTWIPANCRFEVLDIEDNWMFAENSFDYIHARELIMAIRDWDRLIKQAYDHLRPGAYLELGATYPTPTSDDGSLRPDMYLKEVERLFFEMAEAMNASLHAPTLWKEKMERAGFVDVRQNIFK
;
A
#
# COMPACT_ATOMS: atom_id res chain seq x y z
N MET A 1 -8.98 36.30 -1.11
CA MET A 1 -7.53 36.12 -0.99
C MET A 1 -7.26 34.67 -1.38
N ALA A 2 -6.68 34.47 -2.54
CA ALA A 2 -6.38 33.13 -3.04
C ALA A 2 -5.13 32.65 -2.30
N ALA A 3 -5.23 31.55 -1.55
CA ALA A 3 -4.07 30.84 -1.03
C ALA A 3 -3.44 30.04 -2.17
N ASN A 4 -2.16 30.22 -2.39
CA ASN A 4 -1.38 29.58 -3.42
C ASN A 4 -1.38 28.05 -3.21
N ASN A 5 -1.79 27.35 -4.25
CA ASN A 5 -1.92 25.89 -4.33
C ASN A 5 -0.64 25.25 -4.86
N GLU A 6 0.54 25.77 -4.45
CA GLU A 6 1.85 25.28 -4.95
C GLU A 6 2.52 24.22 -4.08
N ASP A 7 2.00 23.94 -2.87
CA ASP A 7 2.66 23.02 -1.92
C ASP A 7 2.22 21.56 -2.00
N ALA A 8 1.28 21.21 -2.88
CA ALA A 8 0.68 19.86 -2.89
C ALA A 8 1.35 18.84 -3.81
N ALA A 9 2.43 19.19 -4.51
CA ALA A 9 2.97 18.35 -5.60
C ALA A 9 4.37 17.76 -5.35
N ASN A 10 4.98 17.94 -4.17
CA ASN A 10 6.42 17.64 -4.02
C ASN A 10 6.75 16.81 -2.78
N TYR A 11 6.31 15.54 -2.74
CA TYR A 11 6.66 14.62 -1.65
C TYR A 11 8.10 14.13 -1.64
N LEU A 12 8.83 14.24 -2.74
CA LEU A 12 10.25 13.89 -2.84
C LEU A 12 11.01 14.86 -3.75
N ALA A 13 10.42 15.99 -4.11
CA ALA A 13 11.20 17.06 -4.70
C ALA A 13 11.90 17.79 -3.55
N ALA A 14 13.20 17.60 -3.41
CA ALA A 14 14.00 18.50 -2.62
C ALA A 14 13.78 19.90 -3.20
N ASP A 15 13.68 20.90 -2.32
CA ASP A 15 13.68 22.29 -2.70
C ASP A 15 14.90 22.54 -3.59
N GLU A 16 14.67 22.89 -4.86
CA GLU A 16 15.76 23.19 -5.80
C GLU A 16 16.63 24.36 -5.35
N GLN A 17 16.21 25.07 -4.29
CA GLN A 17 16.92 26.19 -3.67
C GLN A 17 17.62 25.83 -2.36
N PHE A 18 17.57 24.55 -1.92
CA PHE A 18 18.27 24.13 -0.72
C PHE A 18 19.76 23.92 -1.03
N GLU A 19 20.57 24.96 -0.82
CA GLU A 19 22.03 24.89 -0.78
C GLU A 19 22.45 24.55 0.66
N ASP A 20 22.96 23.33 0.88
CA ASP A 20 23.58 22.96 2.15
C ASP A 20 25.01 23.57 2.21
N GLU A 21 25.11 24.75 2.79
CA GLU A 21 26.40 25.44 3.00
C GLU A 21 27.36 24.69 3.95
N ALA A 22 26.96 23.58 4.55
CA ALA A 22 27.73 22.83 5.55
C ALA A 22 28.62 21.74 4.96
N TYR A 23 28.57 21.46 3.67
CA TYR A 23 29.33 20.35 3.04
C TYR A 23 30.27 20.84 1.94
N ASP A 24 31.28 21.62 2.35
CA ASP A 24 32.36 22.03 1.47
C ASP A 24 33.47 20.98 1.49
N SER A 25 33.36 19.98 0.62
CA SER A 25 34.46 19.08 0.24
C SER A 25 34.81 19.32 -1.21
N PRO A 26 36.07 19.64 -1.54
CA PRO A 26 36.46 19.90 -2.91
C PRO A 26 36.52 18.60 -3.70
N SER A 27 35.55 18.37 -4.55
CA SER A 27 35.54 17.27 -5.52
C SER A 27 34.88 17.64 -6.85
N PRO A 28 35.31 17.05 -7.94
CA PRO A 28 35.13 17.61 -9.27
C PRO A 28 33.70 17.36 -9.79
N THR A 29 33.07 18.47 -10.19
CA THR A 29 32.06 18.55 -11.26
C THR A 29 31.13 17.35 -11.48
N THR A 30 30.21 17.09 -10.59
CA THR A 30 28.86 16.62 -10.90
C THR A 30 27.95 17.06 -9.76
N SER A 31 27.10 18.03 -9.99
CA SER A 31 26.07 18.43 -9.04
C SER A 31 25.03 17.33 -8.94
N THR A 32 25.31 16.31 -8.12
CA THR A 32 24.31 15.34 -7.71
C THR A 32 23.42 16.07 -6.70
N SER A 33 22.21 16.43 -7.08
CA SER A 33 21.29 17.07 -6.17
C SER A 33 21.00 16.15 -4.98
N TYR A 34 20.77 16.72 -3.79
CA TYR A 34 20.39 15.97 -2.59
C TYR A 34 19.19 15.04 -2.83
N ALA A 35 18.22 15.51 -3.62
CA ALA A 35 17.07 14.70 -4.08
C ALA A 35 17.50 13.44 -4.84
N THR A 36 18.50 13.53 -5.73
CA THR A 36 19.03 12.37 -6.45
C THR A 36 19.66 11.36 -5.51
N SER A 37 20.37 11.80 -4.46
CA SER A 37 20.99 10.89 -3.49
C SER A 37 19.96 10.17 -2.61
N ILE A 38 18.89 10.85 -2.19
CA ILE A 38 17.78 10.23 -1.44
C ILE A 38 17.05 9.23 -2.31
N GLN A 39 16.71 9.57 -3.55
CA GLN A 39 16.05 8.67 -4.47
C GLN A 39 16.91 7.42 -4.76
N SER A 40 18.22 7.60 -4.92
CA SER A 40 19.14 6.46 -5.09
C SER A 40 19.13 5.56 -3.86
N TYR A 41 19.23 6.14 -2.66
CA TYR A 41 19.20 5.39 -1.41
C TYR A 41 17.90 4.59 -1.23
N ILE A 42 16.75 5.18 -1.52
CA ILE A 42 15.45 4.49 -1.44
C ILE A 42 15.38 3.34 -2.45
N ARG A 43 15.90 3.52 -3.67
CA ARG A 43 15.91 2.50 -4.72
C ARG A 43 16.89 1.36 -4.43
N GLU A 44 18.03 1.68 -3.82
CA GLU A 44 19.03 0.66 -3.48
C GLU A 44 18.53 -0.31 -2.43
N GLY A 45 17.72 0.16 -1.46
CA GLY A 45 17.27 -0.66 -0.33
C GLY A 45 18.43 -1.14 0.53
N VAL A 46 18.16 -2.11 1.40
CA VAL A 46 19.15 -2.73 2.30
C VAL A 46 19.25 -4.22 1.98
N GLU A 47 20.46 -4.72 1.72
CA GLU A 47 20.70 -6.15 1.53
C GLU A 47 20.96 -6.83 2.88
N GLU A 48 20.19 -7.89 3.15
CA GLU A 48 20.36 -8.72 4.33
C GLU A 48 20.11 -10.20 3.99
N ASN A 49 21.06 -11.08 4.32
CA ASN A 49 20.97 -12.52 4.07
C ASN A 49 20.61 -12.91 2.62
N GLY A 50 21.10 -12.13 1.64
CA GLY A 50 20.86 -12.37 0.21
C GLY A 50 19.48 -11.94 -0.28
N ARG A 51 18.71 -11.22 0.53
CA ARG A 51 17.43 -10.60 0.17
C ARG A 51 17.55 -9.09 0.25
N LYS A 52 16.68 -8.38 -0.44
CA LYS A 52 16.65 -6.92 -0.46
C LYS A 52 15.40 -6.40 0.26
N TYR A 53 15.60 -5.46 1.19
CA TYR A 53 14.55 -4.85 2.01
C TYR A 53 14.43 -3.34 1.77
N PRO A 54 13.27 -2.71 2.06
CA PRO A 54 13.12 -1.28 1.91
C PRO A 54 14.02 -0.52 2.89
N SER A 55 14.58 0.59 2.43
CA SER A 55 15.37 1.52 3.25
C SER A 55 14.55 2.72 3.77
N TYR A 56 13.31 2.87 3.30
CA TYR A 56 12.39 3.95 3.64
C TYR A 56 11.14 3.40 4.36
N GLY A 57 10.50 4.24 5.18
CA GLY A 57 9.30 3.90 5.95
C GLY A 57 9.53 4.00 7.46
N ARG A 58 8.51 4.45 8.19
CA ARG A 58 8.57 4.66 9.65
C ARG A 58 8.70 3.36 10.41
N ASN A 59 8.01 2.33 9.95
CA ASN A 59 7.98 1.01 10.57
C ASN A 59 8.77 0.03 9.72
N LEU A 60 9.46 -0.90 10.37
CA LEU A 60 10.13 -1.98 9.66
C LEU A 60 9.09 -2.83 8.93
N TYR A 61 9.10 -2.77 7.61
CA TYR A 61 8.39 -3.69 6.75
C TYR A 61 9.20 -4.99 6.66
N GLY A 62 8.66 -6.06 7.21
CA GLY A 62 9.40 -7.31 7.41
C GLY A 62 9.55 -8.18 6.16
N LEU A 63 9.03 -7.75 5.00
CA LEU A 63 9.13 -8.52 3.75
C LEU A 63 10.14 -7.87 2.80
N PRO A 64 10.80 -8.69 1.94
CA PRO A 64 11.70 -8.19 0.92
C PRO A 64 11.02 -7.32 -0.14
N ILE A 65 11.84 -6.64 -0.95
CA ILE A 65 11.40 -5.86 -2.11
C ILE A 65 12.11 -6.32 -3.40
N ASP A 66 12.74 -7.47 -3.39
CA ASP A 66 13.46 -8.06 -4.52
C ASP A 66 12.52 -8.69 -5.57
N GLU A 67 13.11 -9.16 -6.67
CA GLU A 67 12.36 -9.72 -7.80
C GLU A 67 11.54 -10.95 -7.38
N GLU A 68 12.08 -11.82 -6.53
CA GLU A 68 11.39 -13.01 -6.02
C GLU A 68 10.11 -12.62 -5.25
N GLU A 69 10.17 -11.55 -4.45
CA GLU A 69 9.00 -11.04 -3.75
C GLU A 69 7.98 -10.39 -4.71
N GLN A 70 8.45 -9.71 -5.76
CA GLN A 70 7.54 -9.16 -6.78
C GLN A 70 6.81 -10.28 -7.53
N GLU A 71 7.50 -11.34 -7.93
CA GLU A 71 6.87 -12.53 -8.53
C GLU A 71 5.82 -13.16 -7.59
N ARG A 72 6.14 -13.27 -6.30
CA ARG A 72 5.19 -13.76 -5.30
C ARG A 72 3.93 -12.87 -5.23
N ASN A 73 4.09 -11.55 -5.29
CA ASN A 73 3.00 -10.59 -5.26
C ASN A 73 2.10 -10.70 -6.50
N GLU A 74 2.66 -10.97 -7.68
CA GLU A 74 1.88 -11.23 -8.91
C GLU A 74 1.04 -12.51 -8.81
N VAL A 75 1.59 -13.57 -8.21
CA VAL A 75 0.83 -14.79 -7.91
C VAL A 75 -0.31 -14.49 -6.93
N GLN A 76 -0.07 -13.68 -5.91
CA GLN A 76 -1.11 -13.23 -4.99
C GLN A 76 -2.20 -12.43 -5.70
N HIS A 77 -1.83 -11.53 -6.61
CA HIS A 77 -2.80 -10.79 -7.41
C HIS A 77 -3.71 -11.74 -8.21
N THR A 78 -3.11 -12.70 -8.91
CA THR A 78 -3.86 -13.73 -9.67
C THR A 78 -4.79 -14.52 -8.76
N LYS A 79 -4.31 -14.94 -7.59
CA LYS A 79 -5.13 -15.64 -6.57
C LYS A 79 -6.37 -14.83 -6.21
N PHE A 80 -6.21 -13.54 -5.88
CA PHE A 80 -7.34 -12.69 -5.52
C PHE A 80 -8.34 -12.54 -6.66
N LYS A 81 -7.87 -12.32 -7.89
CA LYS A 81 -8.76 -12.25 -9.07
C LYS A 81 -9.58 -13.53 -9.24
N LEU A 82 -8.95 -14.71 -9.15
CA LEU A 82 -9.65 -15.99 -9.24
C LEU A 82 -10.73 -16.15 -8.15
N ILE A 83 -10.41 -15.81 -6.90
CA ILE A 83 -11.32 -15.91 -5.76
C ILE A 83 -12.57 -15.03 -5.95
N ILE A 84 -12.41 -13.82 -6.51
CA ILE A 84 -13.52 -12.89 -6.71
C ILE A 84 -14.15 -12.97 -8.10
N GLY A 85 -13.90 -14.04 -8.85
CA GLY A 85 -14.50 -14.31 -10.16
C GLY A 85 -13.98 -13.44 -11.28
N ASP A 86 -12.66 -13.35 -11.38
CA ASP A 86 -11.89 -12.57 -12.37
C ASP A 86 -12.23 -11.06 -12.40
N ARG A 87 -12.65 -10.55 -11.25
CA ARG A 87 -12.90 -9.12 -11.07
C ARG A 87 -11.68 -8.45 -10.46
N LEU A 88 -11.51 -7.17 -10.68
CA LEU A 88 -10.42 -6.38 -10.10
C LEU A 88 -10.76 -5.90 -8.67
N HIS A 89 -12.04 -5.74 -8.37
CA HIS A 89 -12.59 -5.28 -7.09
C HIS A 89 -14.03 -5.77 -6.90
N LEU A 90 -14.51 -5.70 -5.66
CA LEU A 90 -15.89 -6.05 -5.28
C LEU A 90 -16.76 -4.81 -5.09
N ALA A 91 -16.19 -3.69 -4.67
CA ALA A 91 -16.90 -2.44 -4.47
C ALA A 91 -17.59 -2.00 -5.78
N PRO A 92 -18.82 -1.48 -5.71
CA PRO A 92 -19.55 -1.01 -6.88
C PRO A 92 -19.06 0.38 -7.30
N VAL A 93 -17.77 0.45 -7.70
CA VAL A 93 -17.15 1.68 -8.20
C VAL A 93 -17.95 2.22 -9.38
N ARG A 94 -18.16 3.55 -9.43
CA ARG A 94 -18.84 4.20 -10.56
C ARG A 94 -18.18 3.85 -11.89
N GLN A 95 -18.92 3.90 -12.98
CA GLN A 95 -18.40 3.54 -14.32
C GLN A 95 -17.27 4.45 -14.79
N LEU A 96 -17.27 5.72 -14.38
CA LEU A 96 -16.29 6.73 -14.75
C LEU A 96 -15.72 7.40 -13.49
N PRO A 97 -14.88 6.69 -12.72
CA PRO A 97 -14.15 7.32 -11.63
C PRO A 97 -13.15 8.33 -12.22
N SER A 98 -12.83 9.38 -11.46
CA SER A 98 -11.81 10.35 -11.88
C SER A 98 -10.47 10.06 -11.24
N ASN A 99 -10.45 9.67 -9.96
CA ASN A 99 -9.22 9.37 -9.23
C ASN A 99 -9.37 8.09 -8.41
N ILE A 100 -8.39 7.22 -8.54
CA ILE A 100 -8.26 5.95 -7.81
C ILE A 100 -6.92 5.95 -7.09
N LEU A 101 -6.92 5.48 -5.84
CA LEU A 101 -5.70 5.31 -5.02
C LEU A 101 -5.54 3.83 -4.66
N ASP A 102 -4.33 3.29 -4.88
CA ASP A 102 -3.94 1.94 -4.48
C ASP A 102 -2.86 2.02 -3.41
N LEU A 103 -3.20 1.64 -2.19
CA LEU A 103 -2.34 1.71 -1.01
C LEU A 103 -1.50 0.44 -0.88
N GLY A 104 -0.18 0.60 -0.74
CA GLY A 104 0.76 -0.51 -0.72
C GLY A 104 0.74 -1.28 -2.04
N THR A 105 0.93 -0.55 -3.14
CA THR A 105 0.73 -1.05 -4.51
C THR A 105 1.70 -2.19 -4.91
N GLY A 106 2.83 -2.37 -4.18
CA GLY A 106 3.85 -3.38 -4.45
C GLY A 106 4.40 -3.27 -5.88
N SER A 107 4.28 -4.36 -6.67
CA SER A 107 4.68 -4.36 -8.09
C SER A 107 3.88 -3.40 -8.98
N GLY A 108 2.78 -2.85 -8.48
CA GLY A 108 1.90 -1.96 -9.24
C GLY A 108 0.91 -2.66 -10.15
N ILE A 109 0.88 -3.99 -10.19
CA ILE A 109 0.05 -4.76 -11.13
C ILE A 109 -1.44 -4.44 -11.02
N TRP A 110 -1.96 -4.26 -9.79
CA TRP A 110 -3.36 -3.89 -9.58
C TRP A 110 -3.66 -2.49 -10.11
N ALA A 111 -2.79 -1.52 -9.84
CA ALA A 111 -2.95 -0.13 -10.29
C ALA A 111 -2.86 -0.02 -11.82
N ILE A 112 -1.98 -0.79 -12.46
CA ILE A 112 -1.87 -0.89 -13.93
C ILE A 112 -3.16 -1.45 -14.53
N GLU A 113 -3.67 -2.58 -14.04
CA GLU A 113 -4.94 -3.15 -14.51
C GLU A 113 -6.14 -2.23 -14.24
N ALA A 114 -6.13 -1.46 -13.14
CA ALA A 114 -7.15 -0.46 -12.87
C ALA A 114 -7.08 0.71 -13.85
N ALA A 115 -5.89 1.15 -14.24
CA ALA A 115 -5.69 2.20 -15.23
C ALA A 115 -6.16 1.76 -16.63
N ASP A 116 -5.86 0.52 -17.03
CA ASP A 116 -6.36 -0.05 -18.29
C ASP A 116 -7.89 -0.19 -18.30
N LYS A 117 -8.48 -0.58 -17.14
CA LYS A 117 -9.94 -0.71 -17.00
C LYS A 117 -10.67 0.63 -16.98
N TYR A 118 -10.08 1.65 -16.39
CA TYR A 118 -10.67 2.96 -16.16
C TYR A 118 -9.86 4.05 -16.88
N GLU A 119 -9.86 4.01 -18.22
CA GLU A 119 -9.04 4.88 -19.07
C GLU A 119 -9.17 6.39 -18.77
N SER A 120 -10.33 6.83 -18.23
CA SER A 120 -10.58 8.23 -17.86
C SER A 120 -10.13 8.58 -16.42
N ALA A 121 -9.75 7.59 -15.62
CA ALA A 121 -9.30 7.81 -14.24
C ALA A 121 -7.80 8.07 -14.20
N ILE A 122 -7.37 8.90 -13.26
CA ILE A 122 -5.96 8.91 -12.80
C ILE A 122 -5.85 7.85 -11.70
N VAL A 123 -5.00 6.85 -11.92
CA VAL A 123 -4.71 5.83 -10.91
C VAL A 123 -3.36 6.11 -10.31
N THR A 124 -3.34 6.32 -9.00
CA THR A 124 -2.12 6.56 -8.22
C THR A 124 -1.87 5.33 -7.33
N GLY A 125 -0.75 4.63 -7.55
CA GLY A 125 -0.26 3.61 -6.64
C GLY A 125 0.79 4.20 -5.70
N VAL A 126 0.69 3.90 -4.41
CA VAL A 126 1.67 4.36 -3.41
C VAL A 126 2.29 3.18 -2.68
N ASP A 127 3.59 3.25 -2.44
CA ASP A 127 4.34 2.23 -1.71
C ASP A 127 5.58 2.85 -1.05
N ILE A 128 6.13 2.19 -0.04
CA ILE A 128 7.40 2.61 0.60
C ILE A 128 8.62 2.30 -0.28
N ALA A 129 8.46 1.46 -1.31
CA ALA A 129 9.54 1.02 -2.19
C ALA A 129 9.21 1.31 -3.67
N PRO A 130 10.12 1.93 -4.43
CA PRO A 130 9.94 2.24 -5.85
C PRO A 130 10.32 1.03 -6.73
N VAL A 131 9.57 -0.07 -6.58
CA VAL A 131 9.81 -1.36 -7.30
C VAL A 131 8.96 -1.51 -8.56
N GLN A 132 8.09 -0.56 -8.85
CA GLN A 132 7.15 -0.60 -9.95
C GLN A 132 7.86 -0.46 -11.31
N PRO A 133 7.27 -0.99 -12.41
CA PRO A 133 7.84 -0.89 -13.72
C PRO A 133 7.82 0.57 -14.23
N THR A 134 8.74 0.88 -15.13
CA THR A 134 8.84 2.21 -15.77
C THR A 134 7.91 2.37 -16.97
N TRP A 135 7.48 1.26 -17.59
CA TRP A 135 6.53 1.29 -18.70
C TRP A 135 5.13 0.98 -18.18
N ILE A 136 4.28 2.00 -18.12
CA ILE A 136 2.94 1.97 -17.52
C ILE A 136 1.94 2.74 -18.38
N PRO A 137 0.62 2.54 -18.21
CA PRO A 137 -0.41 3.35 -18.84
C PRO A 137 -0.24 4.84 -18.54
N ALA A 138 -0.57 5.71 -19.50
CA ALA A 138 -0.40 7.16 -19.36
C ALA A 138 -1.21 7.79 -18.20
N ASN A 139 -2.27 7.11 -17.78
CA ASN A 139 -3.14 7.50 -16.66
C ASN A 139 -2.80 6.79 -15.34
N CYS A 140 -1.68 6.05 -15.27
CA CYS A 140 -1.14 5.43 -14.08
C CYS A 140 0.12 6.16 -13.61
N ARG A 141 0.30 6.31 -12.29
CA ARG A 141 1.52 6.85 -11.71
C ARG A 141 1.81 6.18 -10.37
N PHE A 142 3.09 6.18 -9.99
CA PHE A 142 3.53 5.64 -8.71
C PHE A 142 4.27 6.70 -7.90
N GLU A 143 4.00 6.72 -6.60
CA GLU A 143 4.60 7.65 -5.65
C GLU A 143 5.16 6.87 -4.46
N VAL A 144 6.32 7.29 -3.94
CA VAL A 144 6.88 6.70 -2.71
C VAL A 144 6.25 7.40 -1.52
N LEU A 145 5.52 6.66 -0.70
CA LEU A 145 4.79 7.17 0.45
C LEU A 145 4.66 6.10 1.54
N ASP A 146 5.00 6.46 2.79
CA ASP A 146 4.56 5.67 3.94
C ASP A 146 3.11 6.03 4.27
N ILE A 147 2.20 5.09 4.00
CA ILE A 147 0.75 5.29 4.20
C ILE A 147 0.34 5.40 5.67
N GLU A 148 1.24 5.09 6.60
CA GLU A 148 1.04 5.38 8.02
C GLU A 148 1.38 6.82 8.41
N ASP A 149 2.04 7.59 7.53
CA ASP A 149 2.23 9.02 7.70
C ASP A 149 0.97 9.83 7.34
N ASN A 150 1.01 11.15 7.52
CA ASN A 150 -0.08 12.01 7.08
C ASN A 150 -0.12 12.06 5.56
N TRP A 151 -1.29 11.81 5.00
CA TRP A 151 -1.47 11.97 3.56
C TRP A 151 -1.62 13.45 3.23
N MET A 152 -0.95 13.86 2.15
CA MET A 152 -1.01 15.23 1.67
C MET A 152 -1.89 15.35 0.41
N PHE A 153 -2.61 14.32 0.04
CA PHE A 153 -3.64 14.42 -0.97
C PHE A 153 -4.75 15.38 -0.51
N ALA A 154 -5.44 15.98 -1.46
CA ALA A 154 -6.59 16.82 -1.13
C ALA A 154 -7.72 15.96 -0.52
N GLU A 155 -8.38 16.47 0.51
CA GLU A 155 -9.58 15.85 1.06
C GLU A 155 -10.66 15.72 -0.02
N ASN A 156 -11.50 14.67 0.07
CA ASN A 156 -12.60 14.42 -0.87
C ASN A 156 -12.12 14.36 -2.36
N SER A 157 -10.96 13.81 -2.62
CA SER A 157 -10.36 13.80 -3.96
C SER A 157 -10.46 12.46 -4.69
N PHE A 158 -10.63 11.34 -3.97
CA PHE A 158 -10.69 10.01 -4.57
C PHE A 158 -12.11 9.48 -4.70
N ASP A 159 -12.36 8.76 -5.80
CA ASP A 159 -13.61 8.04 -6.06
C ASP A 159 -13.55 6.58 -5.57
N TYR A 160 -12.34 6.09 -5.37
CA TYR A 160 -12.10 4.75 -4.88
C TYR A 160 -10.69 4.65 -4.27
N ILE A 161 -10.61 4.01 -3.11
CA ILE A 161 -9.34 3.65 -2.47
C ILE A 161 -9.31 2.15 -2.28
N HIS A 162 -8.24 1.52 -2.77
CA HIS A 162 -7.97 0.09 -2.67
C HIS A 162 -6.77 -0.16 -1.77
N ALA A 163 -6.84 -1.25 -0.99
CA ALA A 163 -5.71 -1.75 -0.21
C ALA A 163 -5.81 -3.27 -0.08
N ARG A 164 -4.70 -3.98 -0.34
CA ARG A 164 -4.70 -5.44 -0.29
C ARG A 164 -3.42 -5.99 0.30
N GLU A 165 -3.54 -7.05 1.15
CA GLU A 165 -2.41 -7.76 1.80
C GLU A 165 -1.50 -6.86 2.66
N LEU A 166 -2.07 -5.86 3.34
CA LEU A 166 -1.32 -4.93 4.19
C LEU A 166 -1.33 -5.31 5.69
N ILE A 167 -1.84 -6.49 6.06
CA ILE A 167 -2.01 -6.87 7.48
C ILE A 167 -0.71 -6.88 8.29
N MET A 168 0.43 -7.16 7.64
CA MET A 168 1.76 -7.12 8.28
C MET A 168 2.43 -5.75 8.19
N ALA A 169 1.91 -4.84 7.37
CA ALA A 169 2.50 -3.54 7.11
C ALA A 169 1.94 -2.42 8.00
N ILE A 170 0.68 -2.53 8.42
CA ILE A 170 -0.04 -1.47 9.12
C ILE A 170 -0.13 -1.74 10.62
N ARG A 171 0.25 -0.75 11.43
CA ARG A 171 0.17 -0.76 12.90
C ARG A 171 -1.06 -0.03 13.40
N ASP A 172 -1.43 1.06 12.75
CA ASP A 172 -2.59 1.88 13.12
C ASP A 172 -3.69 1.87 12.04
N TRP A 173 -4.51 0.81 12.07
CA TRP A 173 -5.64 0.66 11.15
C TRP A 173 -6.74 1.72 11.37
N ASP A 174 -6.91 2.23 12.59
CA ASP A 174 -7.90 3.29 12.86
C ASP A 174 -7.49 4.57 12.13
N ARG A 175 -6.21 4.93 12.18
CA ARG A 175 -5.66 6.07 11.46
C ARG A 175 -5.73 5.90 9.95
N LEU A 176 -5.30 4.75 9.41
CA LEU A 176 -5.34 4.47 7.97
C LEU A 176 -6.77 4.60 7.43
N ILE A 177 -7.73 3.95 8.10
CA ILE A 177 -9.15 3.98 7.70
C ILE A 177 -9.72 5.41 7.81
N LYS A 178 -9.33 6.16 8.84
CA LYS A 178 -9.74 7.56 9.00
C LYS A 178 -9.18 8.45 7.88
N GLN A 179 -7.90 8.31 7.55
CA GLN A 179 -7.31 9.02 6.42
C GLN A 179 -8.01 8.66 5.10
N ALA A 180 -8.27 7.38 4.85
CA ALA A 180 -9.02 6.96 3.67
C ALA A 180 -10.42 7.61 3.62
N TYR A 181 -11.13 7.66 4.76
CA TYR A 181 -12.44 8.32 4.86
C TYR A 181 -12.37 9.80 4.48
N ASP A 182 -11.38 10.53 5.00
CA ASP A 182 -11.26 11.98 4.81
C ASP A 182 -10.89 12.34 3.34
N HIS A 183 -10.18 11.44 2.65
CA HIS A 183 -9.76 11.66 1.28
C HIS A 183 -10.74 11.11 0.23
N LEU A 184 -11.69 10.28 0.63
CA LEU A 184 -12.77 9.81 -0.24
C LEU A 184 -13.86 10.86 -0.43
N ARG A 185 -14.35 10.97 -1.65
CA ARG A 185 -15.54 11.76 -1.97
C ARG A 185 -16.77 11.15 -1.31
N PRO A 186 -17.79 11.96 -0.98
CA PRO A 186 -19.08 11.42 -0.54
C PRO A 186 -19.63 10.40 -1.54
N GLY A 187 -20.01 9.21 -1.05
CA GLY A 187 -20.50 8.11 -1.87
C GLY A 187 -19.43 7.31 -2.61
N ALA A 188 -18.14 7.55 -2.33
CA ALA A 188 -17.03 6.76 -2.81
C ALA A 188 -16.75 5.54 -1.91
N TYR A 189 -15.83 4.67 -2.31
CA TYR A 189 -15.62 3.37 -1.65
C TYR A 189 -14.18 3.19 -1.19
N LEU A 190 -14.03 2.62 0.01
CA LEU A 190 -12.81 1.98 0.48
C LEU A 190 -12.99 0.46 0.38
N GLU A 191 -12.05 -0.24 -0.25
CA GLU A 191 -11.99 -1.70 -0.25
C GLU A 191 -10.69 -2.19 0.39
N LEU A 192 -10.83 -2.99 1.44
CA LEU A 192 -9.72 -3.64 2.13
C LEU A 192 -9.79 -5.15 1.87
N GLY A 193 -8.71 -5.74 1.40
CA GLY A 193 -8.61 -7.17 1.12
C GLY A 193 -7.41 -7.81 1.81
N ALA A 194 -7.58 -8.99 2.41
CA ALA A 194 -6.48 -9.75 2.96
C ALA A 194 -6.77 -11.24 3.05
N THR A 195 -5.72 -12.05 3.03
CA THR A 195 -5.75 -13.44 3.43
C THR A 195 -5.71 -13.50 4.96
N TYR A 196 -6.76 -14.02 5.60
CA TYR A 196 -6.73 -14.27 7.03
C TYR A 196 -5.98 -15.58 7.29
N PRO A 197 -4.84 -15.55 8.01
CA PRO A 197 -3.92 -16.69 8.03
C PRO A 197 -4.31 -17.75 9.06
N THR A 198 -5.61 -18.04 9.20
CA THR A 198 -6.13 -19.09 10.08
C THR A 198 -6.60 -20.26 9.23
N PRO A 199 -5.85 -21.38 9.22
CA PRO A 199 -6.28 -22.57 8.50
C PRO A 199 -7.52 -23.18 9.15
N THR A 200 -8.47 -23.56 8.30
CA THR A 200 -9.71 -24.25 8.69
C THR A 200 -9.92 -25.52 7.87
N SER A 201 -10.70 -26.47 8.38
CA SER A 201 -11.16 -27.61 7.61
C SER A 201 -12.67 -27.80 7.81
N ASP A 202 -13.38 -28.09 6.73
CA ASP A 202 -14.83 -28.30 6.78
C ASP A 202 -15.21 -29.71 7.25
N ASP A 203 -14.27 -30.66 7.16
CA ASP A 203 -14.45 -32.09 7.55
C ASP A 203 -13.92 -32.43 8.96
N GLY A 204 -13.41 -31.43 9.68
CA GLY A 204 -12.82 -31.62 11.01
C GLY A 204 -11.48 -32.33 11.01
N SER A 205 -10.81 -32.47 9.87
CA SER A 205 -9.49 -33.10 9.77
C SER A 205 -8.39 -32.29 10.45
N LEU A 206 -8.57 -30.98 10.59
CA LEU A 206 -7.63 -30.08 11.27
C LEU A 206 -7.82 -30.13 12.78
N ARG A 207 -7.01 -30.94 13.45
CA ARG A 207 -7.05 -31.08 14.91
C ARG A 207 -6.17 -30.02 15.61
N PRO A 208 -6.49 -29.63 16.87
CA PRO A 208 -5.71 -28.65 17.65
C PRO A 208 -4.27 -29.06 17.91
N ASP A 209 -3.96 -30.36 17.91
CA ASP A 209 -2.63 -30.93 18.18
C ASP A 209 -1.72 -30.99 16.94
N MET A 210 -2.18 -30.55 15.77
CA MET A 210 -1.39 -30.57 14.55
C MET A 210 -0.34 -29.45 14.51
N TYR A 211 0.82 -29.74 13.92
CA TYR A 211 1.89 -28.75 13.71
C TYR A 211 1.45 -27.49 12.98
N LEU A 212 0.44 -27.61 12.09
CA LEU A 212 -0.12 -26.44 11.40
C LEU A 212 -0.75 -25.43 12.37
N LYS A 213 -1.38 -25.89 13.46
CA LYS A 213 -1.91 -25.01 14.52
C LYS A 213 -0.81 -24.39 15.37
N GLU A 214 0.29 -25.09 15.56
CA GLU A 214 1.48 -24.53 16.22
C GLU A 214 2.14 -23.43 15.35
N VAL A 215 2.26 -23.66 14.05
CA VAL A 215 2.75 -22.64 13.10
C VAL A 215 1.84 -21.41 13.10
N GLU A 216 0.50 -21.61 13.06
CA GLU A 216 -0.45 -20.51 13.19
C GLU A 216 -0.21 -19.70 14.47
N ARG A 217 -0.12 -20.37 15.62
CA ARG A 217 0.12 -19.72 16.90
C ARG A 217 1.40 -18.87 16.90
N LEU A 218 2.51 -19.46 16.44
CA LEU A 218 3.80 -18.76 16.35
C LEU A 218 3.75 -17.56 15.40
N PHE A 219 3.02 -17.68 14.29
CA PHE A 219 2.86 -16.60 13.33
C PHE A 219 2.09 -15.41 13.93
N PHE A 220 1.00 -15.68 14.65
CA PHE A 220 0.26 -14.64 15.36
C PHE A 220 1.11 -13.99 16.47
N GLU A 221 1.84 -14.77 17.26
CA GLU A 221 2.74 -14.24 18.30
C GLU A 221 3.86 -13.36 17.71
N MET A 222 4.46 -13.78 16.60
CA MET A 222 5.46 -12.99 15.89
C MET A 222 4.87 -11.65 15.40
N ALA A 223 3.70 -11.67 14.82
CA ALA A 223 3.05 -10.46 14.31
C ALA A 223 2.71 -9.48 15.46
N GLU A 224 2.20 -9.97 16.58
CA GLU A 224 1.95 -9.15 17.77
C GLU A 224 3.25 -8.55 18.33
N ALA A 225 4.35 -9.31 18.34
CA ALA A 225 5.67 -8.80 18.75
C ALA A 225 6.19 -7.69 17.84
N MET A 226 5.75 -7.67 16.56
CA MET A 226 6.03 -6.61 15.58
C MET A 226 5.00 -5.47 15.62
N ASN A 227 4.04 -5.48 16.54
CA ASN A 227 2.88 -4.58 16.59
C ASN A 227 2.04 -4.59 15.30
N ALA A 228 2.02 -5.70 14.57
CA ALA A 228 1.24 -5.89 13.35
C ALA A 228 0.19 -6.97 13.58
N SER A 229 -1.01 -6.59 13.99
CA SER A 229 -2.03 -7.58 14.35
C SER A 229 -2.61 -8.28 13.14
N LEU A 230 -2.43 -9.60 13.07
CA LEU A 230 -3.07 -10.46 12.06
C LEU A 230 -4.59 -10.58 12.25
N HIS A 231 -5.10 -10.15 13.40
CA HIS A 231 -6.54 -10.08 13.64
C HIS A 231 -7.21 -8.85 13.00
N ALA A 232 -6.45 -7.91 12.46
CA ALA A 232 -6.97 -6.68 11.89
C ALA A 232 -8.16 -6.88 10.93
N PRO A 233 -8.16 -7.86 9.99
CA PRO A 233 -9.28 -8.06 9.08
C PRO A 233 -10.62 -8.36 9.77
N THR A 234 -10.59 -8.97 10.95
CA THR A 234 -11.82 -9.26 11.71
C THR A 234 -12.43 -8.01 12.35
N LEU A 235 -11.66 -6.94 12.47
CA LEU A 235 -12.04 -5.67 13.10
C LEU A 235 -12.31 -4.56 12.08
N TRP A 236 -11.97 -4.72 10.80
CA TRP A 236 -12.10 -3.67 9.79
C TRP A 236 -13.51 -3.12 9.66
N LYS A 237 -14.53 -4.00 9.67
CA LYS A 237 -15.91 -3.57 9.57
C LYS A 237 -16.27 -2.57 10.67
N GLU A 238 -16.00 -2.92 11.93
CA GLU A 238 -16.27 -2.05 13.07
C GLU A 238 -15.46 -0.73 12.99
N LYS A 239 -14.18 -0.81 12.61
CA LYS A 239 -13.31 0.36 12.44
C LYS A 239 -13.80 1.30 11.33
N MET A 240 -14.26 0.75 10.20
CA MET A 240 -14.84 1.53 9.11
C MET A 240 -16.14 2.22 9.54
N GLU A 241 -17.04 1.50 10.22
CA GLU A 241 -18.29 2.07 10.76
C GLU A 241 -18.00 3.20 11.76
N ARG A 242 -17.01 3.03 12.65
CA ARG A 242 -16.58 4.10 13.58
C ARG A 242 -15.98 5.33 12.87
N ALA A 243 -15.28 5.12 11.76
CA ALA A 243 -14.71 6.20 10.96
C ALA A 243 -15.78 7.01 10.19
N GLY A 244 -17.01 6.47 10.07
CA GLY A 244 -18.14 7.14 9.42
C GLY A 244 -18.58 6.48 8.11
N PHE A 245 -17.97 5.37 7.70
CA PHE A 245 -18.45 4.60 6.53
C PHE A 245 -19.82 4.01 6.81
N VAL A 246 -20.67 4.00 5.79
CA VAL A 246 -22.00 3.38 5.79
C VAL A 246 -22.05 2.21 4.82
N ASP A 247 -23.03 1.33 4.97
CA ASP A 247 -23.21 0.16 4.09
C ASP A 247 -21.96 -0.74 4.02
N VAL A 248 -21.22 -0.87 5.11
CA VAL A 248 -20.01 -1.68 5.18
C VAL A 248 -20.35 -3.16 5.01
N ARG A 249 -19.81 -3.78 3.95
CA ARG A 249 -20.02 -5.19 3.62
C ARG A 249 -18.74 -5.97 3.84
N GLN A 250 -18.86 -7.14 4.44
CA GLN A 250 -17.77 -8.09 4.57
C GLN A 250 -18.05 -9.32 3.72
N ASN A 251 -17.15 -9.67 2.83
CA ASN A 251 -17.20 -10.88 2.03
C ASN A 251 -16.08 -11.82 2.49
N ILE A 252 -16.43 -13.07 2.83
CA ILE A 252 -15.47 -14.09 3.24
C ILE A 252 -15.49 -15.19 2.18
N PHE A 253 -14.33 -15.49 1.63
CA PHE A 253 -14.11 -16.56 0.67
C PHE A 253 -13.28 -17.66 1.32
N LYS A 254 -13.57 -18.93 0.97
CA LYS A 254 -12.81 -20.11 1.42
C LYS A 254 -12.06 -20.73 0.27
#